data_29524b55037ec4c49e46bbb0d772e3f6
#
_entry.id   29524b55037ec4c49e46bbb0d772e3f6
#
_cell.length_a   1.000
_cell.length_b   1.000
_cell.length_c   1.000
_cell.angle_alpha   90.00
_cell.angle_beta   90.00
_cell.angle_gamma   90.00
#
_symmetry.space_group_name_H-M   'P 1'
#
loop_
_entity.id
_entity.type
_entity.pdbx_description
1 polymer ?
#
loop_
_entity_poly.entity_id
_entity_poly.type
_entity_poly.pdbx_seq_one_letter_code
_entity_poly.pdbx_strand_id
1 'polypeptide(L)'
;MLKKWIKKINGLKKNGCETAEDTKKTAISKNLEKNIEALRTLTGNSNDIVIRQFSAGGRAAAVIYTDGLSDSDIIEGSIIKMLMYGTQTKEIRTAQDIAEQLIVASEVKRAETLEEIAAGFLSADAALLCDGFQTGFIINAKGFEKRSVDTPQTDSVIRGAREAFIENMRTNTALIRRRIKSPTLTAEGMKAGRKTKSDITLMYLRDVVNPKLPKLIKERISKMDIDGILDSGYIQQFLEDNQKSVFSTVGSTEKPDIAAAKILEGRVAVIVDGSPFVLTAPMYFEESFQSPEDYYIHPVSATLQRIIRYLSFFISILALPGYVALTSFHHEMIPMNLL
;
A
#
# COMPACT_ATOMS: atom_id res chain seq x y z
N MET A 1 20.66 16.45 -33.92
CA MET A 1 20.38 16.55 -32.48
C MET A 1 19.54 15.41 -31.95
N LEU A 2 18.46 14.98 -32.60
CA LEU A 2 17.56 13.90 -32.14
C LEU A 2 18.27 12.56 -31.92
N LYS A 3 19.16 12.12 -32.84
CA LYS A 3 19.91 10.87 -32.71
C LYS A 3 20.86 10.81 -31.47
N LYS A 4 21.39 11.95 -31.06
CA LYS A 4 22.21 12.04 -29.82
C LYS A 4 21.36 11.95 -28.55
N TRP A 5 20.12 12.44 -28.60
CA TRP A 5 19.16 12.39 -27.50
C TRP A 5 18.63 10.97 -27.28
N ILE A 6 18.26 10.27 -28.36
CA ILE A 6 17.83 8.87 -28.33
C ILE A 6 18.93 7.95 -27.80
N LYS A 7 20.23 8.21 -28.18
CA LYS A 7 21.36 7.45 -27.62
C LYS A 7 21.57 7.67 -26.12
N LYS A 8 21.26 8.88 -25.61
CA LYS A 8 21.35 9.22 -24.18
C LYS A 8 20.23 8.55 -23.38
N ILE A 9 19.00 8.47 -23.94
CA ILE A 9 17.86 7.77 -23.33
C ILE A 9 18.07 6.26 -23.32
N ASN A 10 18.63 5.69 -24.39
CA ASN A 10 18.97 4.26 -24.43
C ASN A 10 20.16 3.88 -23.51
N GLY A 11 21.06 4.84 -23.24
CA GLY A 11 22.12 4.67 -22.25
C GLY A 11 21.62 4.67 -20.81
N LEU A 12 20.59 5.47 -20.52
CA LEU A 12 19.94 5.48 -19.19
C LEU A 12 19.08 4.24 -18.94
N LYS A 13 18.56 3.58 -19.97
CA LYS A 13 17.81 2.32 -19.84
C LYS A 13 18.71 1.11 -19.52
N LYS A 14 20.01 1.17 -19.74
CA LYS A 14 20.95 0.08 -19.43
C LYS A 14 21.38 0.03 -17.95
N ASN A 15 21.22 1.13 -17.22
CA ASN A 15 21.58 1.19 -15.79
C ASN A 15 20.38 1.06 -14.83
N GLY A 16 19.19 0.73 -15.32
CA GLY A 16 17.95 0.67 -14.52
C GLY A 16 17.28 -0.69 -14.44
N CYS A 17 17.94 -1.74 -14.91
CA CYS A 17 17.46 -3.10 -14.74
C CYS A 17 18.63 -3.97 -14.24
N GLU A 18 19.19 -3.62 -13.08
CA GLU A 18 19.81 -4.61 -12.26
C GLU A 18 18.67 -5.52 -11.79
N THR A 19 18.65 -6.71 -12.37
CA THR A 19 17.90 -7.86 -11.91
C THR A 19 17.97 -7.90 -10.39
N ALA A 20 16.79 -8.10 -9.76
CA ALA A 20 16.64 -8.31 -8.33
C ALA A 20 17.91 -8.93 -7.76
N GLU A 21 18.60 -8.17 -6.92
CA GLU A 21 19.75 -8.68 -6.17
C GLU A 21 19.36 -10.05 -5.62
N ASP A 22 20.31 -10.99 -5.71
CA ASP A 22 20.28 -12.25 -4.99
C ASP A 22 20.06 -11.94 -3.51
N THR A 23 18.82 -11.81 -3.14
CA THR A 23 18.38 -11.75 -1.74
C THR A 23 18.89 -13.05 -1.15
N LYS A 24 19.91 -12.97 -0.28
CA LYS A 24 20.47 -14.12 0.43
C LYS A 24 19.29 -14.94 0.93
N LYS A 25 19.04 -16.08 0.29
CA LYS A 25 17.98 -16.99 0.69
C LYS A 25 18.31 -17.49 2.09
N THR A 26 17.52 -17.11 3.05
CA THR A 26 17.68 -17.50 4.45
C THR A 26 16.99 -18.84 4.66
N ALA A 27 17.75 -19.90 4.88
CA ALA A 27 17.20 -21.22 5.16
C ALA A 27 16.39 -21.23 6.46
N ILE A 28 15.31 -21.99 6.50
CA ILE A 28 14.50 -22.16 7.71
C ILE A 28 15.29 -22.89 8.78
N SER A 29 15.40 -22.29 9.95
CA SER A 29 16.04 -22.87 11.13
C SER A 29 15.12 -23.87 11.82
N LYS A 30 15.70 -24.84 12.55
CA LYS A 30 14.93 -25.74 13.44
C LYS A 30 14.30 -25.00 14.62
N ASN A 31 14.79 -23.83 14.99
CA ASN A 31 14.23 -23.04 16.08
C ASN A 31 13.15 -22.08 15.54
N LEU A 32 11.92 -22.27 15.99
CA LEU A 32 10.76 -21.49 15.58
C LEU A 32 10.91 -20.00 15.92
N GLU A 33 11.42 -19.65 17.10
CA GLU A 33 11.55 -18.26 17.52
C GLU A 33 12.52 -17.47 16.65
N LYS A 34 13.65 -18.10 16.26
CA LYS A 34 14.59 -17.48 15.32
C LYS A 34 13.96 -17.21 13.97
N ASN A 35 13.14 -18.11 13.46
CA ASN A 35 12.42 -17.93 12.21
C ASN A 35 11.39 -16.80 12.31
N ILE A 36 10.67 -16.71 13.41
CA ILE A 36 9.71 -15.64 13.67
C ILE A 36 10.41 -14.29 13.75
N GLU A 37 11.52 -14.18 14.46
CA GLU A 37 12.29 -12.94 14.58
C GLU A 37 12.87 -12.50 13.23
N ALA A 38 13.39 -13.44 12.45
CA ALA A 38 13.86 -13.17 11.10
C ALA A 38 12.74 -12.68 10.18
N LEU A 39 11.56 -13.28 10.24
CA LEU A 39 10.38 -12.83 9.47
C LEU A 39 9.89 -11.45 9.92
N ARG A 40 9.87 -11.17 11.22
CA ARG A 40 9.56 -9.83 11.74
C ARG A 40 10.54 -8.77 11.24
N THR A 41 11.82 -9.10 11.22
CA THR A 41 12.86 -8.21 10.70
C THR A 41 12.68 -7.99 9.19
N LEU A 42 12.42 -9.06 8.44
CA LEU A 42 12.17 -9.02 7.00
C LEU A 42 10.97 -8.12 6.66
N THR A 43 9.88 -8.23 7.41
CA THR A 43 8.63 -7.49 7.19
C THR A 43 8.54 -6.16 7.96
N GLY A 44 9.56 -5.83 8.77
CA GLY A 44 9.63 -4.58 9.51
C GLY A 44 8.58 -4.45 10.63
N ASN A 45 8.20 -5.55 11.27
CA ASN A 45 7.15 -5.57 12.29
C ASN A 45 5.82 -4.96 11.81
N SER A 46 5.45 -5.26 10.57
CA SER A 46 4.22 -4.73 9.97
C SER A 46 2.98 -5.20 10.72
N ASN A 47 2.08 -4.28 11.09
CA ASN A 47 0.91 -4.56 11.92
C ASN A 47 -0.17 -5.40 11.22
N ASP A 48 -0.14 -5.46 9.89
CA ASP A 48 -1.06 -6.26 9.10
C ASP A 48 -0.61 -7.73 8.95
N ILE A 49 0.56 -8.09 9.47
CA ILE A 49 1.06 -9.46 9.48
C ILE A 49 0.80 -10.07 10.85
N VAL A 50 -0.08 -11.06 10.87
CA VAL A 50 -0.46 -11.77 12.09
C VAL A 50 0.39 -13.02 12.23
N ILE A 51 1.03 -13.17 13.40
CA ILE A 51 1.79 -14.38 13.77
C ILE A 51 1.11 -14.99 14.99
N ARG A 52 0.43 -16.11 14.79
CA ARG A 52 -0.25 -16.83 15.87
C ARG A 52 0.52 -18.08 16.24
N GLN A 53 1.04 -18.11 17.45
CA GLN A 53 1.74 -19.27 18.01
C GLN A 53 0.76 -20.18 18.77
N PHE A 54 0.94 -21.49 18.65
CA PHE A 54 0.16 -22.50 19.32
C PHE A 54 0.96 -23.81 19.47
N SER A 55 0.43 -24.78 20.17
CA SER A 55 1.05 -26.11 20.31
C SER A 55 0.34 -27.11 19.40
N ALA A 56 1.10 -27.82 18.58
CA ALA A 56 0.64 -28.89 17.70
C ALA A 56 1.38 -30.19 18.06
N GLY A 57 0.70 -31.18 18.66
CA GLY A 57 1.31 -32.45 19.03
C GLY A 57 2.49 -32.33 19.99
N GLY A 58 2.44 -31.39 20.95
CA GLY A 58 3.52 -31.13 21.89
C GLY A 58 4.70 -30.33 21.38
N ARG A 59 4.64 -29.87 20.12
CA ARG A 59 5.64 -28.98 19.51
C ARG A 59 5.07 -27.58 19.33
N ALA A 60 5.92 -26.56 19.45
CA ALA A 60 5.54 -25.20 19.15
C ALA A 60 5.35 -25.03 17.62
N ALA A 61 4.28 -24.40 17.22
CA ALA A 61 3.97 -24.09 15.84
C ALA A 61 3.49 -22.65 15.72
N ALA A 62 3.69 -22.04 14.57
CA ALA A 62 3.21 -20.70 14.27
C ALA A 62 2.56 -20.67 12.89
N VAL A 63 1.36 -20.07 12.82
CA VAL A 63 0.71 -19.69 11.56
C VAL A 63 0.93 -18.20 11.34
N ILE A 64 1.34 -17.85 10.13
CA ILE A 64 1.64 -16.49 9.70
C ILE A 64 0.77 -16.18 8.51
N TYR A 65 0.06 -15.07 8.55
CA TYR A 65 -0.82 -14.63 7.48
C TYR A 65 -0.98 -13.11 7.45
N THR A 66 -1.48 -12.59 6.34
CA THR A 66 -1.76 -11.15 6.21
C THR A 66 -3.24 -10.88 6.49
N ASP A 67 -3.50 -10.05 7.48
CA ASP A 67 -4.85 -9.66 7.88
C ASP A 67 -5.60 -8.96 6.74
N GLY A 68 -6.86 -9.33 6.52
CA GLY A 68 -7.69 -8.82 5.45
C GLY A 68 -7.43 -9.42 4.05
N LEU A 69 -6.31 -10.13 3.85
CA LEU A 69 -6.03 -10.86 2.60
C LEU A 69 -6.39 -12.34 2.69
N SER A 70 -6.12 -12.94 3.83
CA SER A 70 -6.35 -14.36 4.07
C SER A 70 -7.68 -14.55 4.80
N ASP A 71 -8.37 -15.66 4.50
CA ASP A 71 -9.63 -16.03 5.13
C ASP A 71 -9.38 -16.58 6.54
N SER A 72 -9.85 -15.84 7.55
CA SER A 72 -9.69 -16.21 8.94
C SER A 72 -10.43 -17.52 9.30
N ASP A 73 -11.58 -17.79 8.67
CA ASP A 73 -12.36 -19.00 8.92
C ASP A 73 -11.63 -20.26 8.43
N ILE A 74 -10.97 -20.15 7.26
CA ILE A 74 -10.12 -21.22 6.74
C ILE A 74 -8.91 -21.44 7.66
N ILE A 75 -8.26 -20.37 8.10
CA ILE A 75 -7.07 -20.45 8.97
C ILE A 75 -7.44 -21.07 10.31
N GLU A 76 -8.51 -20.61 10.96
CA GLU A 76 -8.94 -21.11 12.25
C GLU A 76 -9.52 -22.52 12.16
N GLY A 77 -10.41 -22.76 11.21
CA GLY A 77 -11.12 -24.02 11.08
C GLY A 77 -10.26 -25.14 10.49
N SER A 78 -9.58 -24.87 9.36
CA SER A 78 -8.88 -25.92 8.61
C SER A 78 -7.40 -26.08 8.98
N ILE A 79 -6.77 -25.06 9.58
CA ILE A 79 -5.36 -25.13 9.94
C ILE A 79 -5.20 -25.26 11.46
N ILE A 80 -5.57 -24.24 12.22
CA ILE A 80 -5.26 -24.18 13.66
C ILE A 80 -6.02 -25.26 14.41
N LYS A 81 -7.33 -25.34 14.22
CA LYS A 81 -8.19 -26.30 14.90
C LYS A 81 -7.79 -27.74 14.61
N MET A 82 -7.49 -28.06 13.35
CA MET A 82 -7.04 -29.39 12.96
C MET A 82 -5.69 -29.77 13.55
N LEU A 83 -4.74 -28.82 13.59
CA LEU A 83 -3.43 -29.05 14.20
C LEU A 83 -3.49 -29.17 15.72
N MET A 84 -4.35 -28.40 16.40
CA MET A 84 -4.50 -28.50 17.85
C MET A 84 -5.23 -29.76 18.32
N TYR A 85 -6.28 -30.19 17.61
CA TYR A 85 -7.11 -31.32 18.03
C TYR A 85 -6.74 -32.62 17.31
N GLY A 86 -6.34 -32.59 16.05
CA GLY A 86 -5.97 -33.79 15.28
C GLY A 86 -4.69 -34.46 15.76
N THR A 87 -3.81 -33.70 16.43
CA THR A 87 -2.55 -34.19 16.99
C THR A 87 -2.72 -34.95 18.32
N GLN A 88 -3.89 -34.91 18.96
CA GLN A 88 -4.16 -35.71 20.15
C GLN A 88 -4.19 -37.21 19.84
N THR A 89 -4.40 -37.58 18.59
CA THR A 89 -4.53 -38.98 18.16
C THR A 89 -3.34 -39.49 17.33
N LYS A 90 -2.44 -38.60 16.87
CA LYS A 90 -1.31 -38.97 16.01
C LYS A 90 -0.04 -38.22 16.40
N GLU A 91 1.07 -38.96 16.59
CA GLU A 91 2.39 -38.37 16.77
C GLU A 91 2.92 -37.77 15.45
N ILE A 92 3.28 -36.50 15.48
CA ILE A 92 3.96 -35.83 14.35
C ILE A 92 5.46 -36.20 14.38
N ARG A 93 5.88 -37.12 13.52
CA ARG A 93 7.28 -37.53 13.40
C ARG A 93 8.01 -36.81 12.28
N THR A 94 7.34 -36.54 11.18
CA THR A 94 7.91 -35.89 9.99
C THR A 94 7.13 -34.64 9.59
N ALA A 95 7.80 -33.76 8.88
CA ALA A 95 7.12 -32.59 8.30
C ALA A 95 6.04 -32.99 7.27
N GLN A 96 6.17 -34.15 6.63
CA GLN A 96 5.16 -34.71 5.72
C GLN A 96 3.87 -35.08 6.43
N ASP A 97 3.94 -35.60 7.64
CA ASP A 97 2.74 -35.97 8.43
C ASP A 97 1.82 -34.78 8.67
N ILE A 98 2.42 -33.58 8.82
CA ILE A 98 1.67 -32.34 8.98
C ILE A 98 0.88 -32.01 7.69
N ALA A 99 1.57 -32.04 6.55
CA ALA A 99 1.00 -31.63 5.27
C ALA A 99 -0.08 -32.62 4.76
N GLU A 100 0.15 -33.92 4.92
CA GLU A 100 -0.69 -34.95 4.31
C GLU A 100 -1.82 -35.44 5.22
N GLN A 101 -1.62 -35.34 6.53
CA GLN A 101 -2.56 -35.99 7.48
C GLN A 101 -3.37 -34.99 8.31
N LEU A 102 -2.91 -33.76 8.48
CA LEU A 102 -3.49 -32.82 9.42
C LEU A 102 -4.07 -31.56 8.76
N ILE A 103 -3.57 -31.18 7.59
CA ILE A 103 -4.04 -29.95 6.92
C ILE A 103 -5.11 -30.32 5.91
N VAL A 104 -6.35 -29.88 6.17
CA VAL A 104 -7.47 -30.01 5.24
C VAL A 104 -7.55 -28.76 4.37
N ALA A 105 -6.60 -28.62 3.45
CA ALA A 105 -6.58 -27.52 2.50
C ALA A 105 -6.43 -28.04 1.06
N SER A 106 -6.95 -27.27 0.11
CA SER A 106 -6.95 -27.64 -1.30
C SER A 106 -5.54 -27.70 -1.92
N GLU A 107 -4.61 -26.93 -1.38
CA GLU A 107 -3.23 -26.86 -1.87
C GLU A 107 -2.27 -26.54 -0.72
N VAL A 108 -1.24 -27.37 -0.57
CA VAL A 108 -0.16 -27.19 0.42
C VAL A 108 1.16 -27.30 -0.33
N LYS A 109 1.95 -26.23 -0.26
CA LYS A 109 3.29 -26.16 -0.85
C LYS A 109 4.35 -26.18 0.27
N ARG A 110 5.47 -26.85 0.03
CA ARG A 110 6.62 -26.80 0.91
C ARG A 110 7.49 -25.60 0.57
N ALA A 111 8.06 -25.00 1.59
CA ALA A 111 9.02 -23.91 1.49
C ALA A 111 10.26 -24.27 2.30
N GLU A 112 11.43 -23.99 1.76
CA GLU A 112 12.74 -24.23 2.38
C GLU A 112 13.40 -22.94 2.85
N THR A 113 12.91 -21.78 2.38
CA THR A 113 13.45 -20.46 2.67
C THR A 113 12.41 -19.53 3.30
N LEU A 114 12.88 -18.59 4.12
CA LEU A 114 12.01 -17.60 4.75
C LEU A 114 11.42 -16.62 3.72
N GLU A 115 12.11 -16.39 2.62
CA GLU A 115 11.64 -15.56 1.51
C GLU A 115 10.45 -16.21 0.79
N GLU A 116 10.47 -17.53 0.60
CA GLU A 116 9.34 -18.28 0.05
C GLU A 116 8.12 -18.21 0.99
N ILE A 117 8.36 -18.37 2.29
CA ILE A 117 7.33 -18.20 3.31
C ILE A 117 6.73 -16.80 3.25
N ALA A 118 7.59 -15.77 3.16
CA ALA A 118 7.15 -14.39 3.06
C ALA A 118 6.34 -14.15 1.77
N ALA A 119 6.79 -14.64 0.64
CA ALA A 119 6.05 -14.55 -0.63
C ALA A 119 4.69 -15.23 -0.56
N GLY A 120 4.56 -16.34 0.17
CA GLY A 120 3.31 -17.05 0.40
C GLY A 120 2.29 -16.18 1.13
N PHE A 121 2.57 -15.76 2.35
CA PHE A 121 1.59 -15.00 3.13
C PHE A 121 1.34 -13.58 2.57
N LEU A 122 2.30 -12.98 1.89
CA LEU A 122 2.08 -11.71 1.17
C LEU A 122 1.21 -11.88 -0.10
N SER A 123 1.01 -13.12 -0.55
CA SER A 123 0.13 -13.47 -1.67
C SER A 123 -1.25 -13.99 -1.22
N ALA A 124 -1.63 -13.70 0.04
CA ALA A 124 -2.89 -14.10 0.65
C ALA A 124 -2.98 -15.57 1.07
N ASP A 125 -1.90 -16.34 1.01
CA ASP A 125 -1.84 -17.68 1.56
C ASP A 125 -1.50 -17.62 3.06
N ALA A 126 -1.69 -18.72 3.80
CA ALA A 126 -1.21 -18.85 5.16
C ALA A 126 0.12 -19.63 5.17
N ALA A 127 1.05 -19.23 6.00
CA ALA A 127 2.30 -19.95 6.19
C ALA A 127 2.32 -20.63 7.55
N LEU A 128 2.79 -21.88 7.61
CA LEU A 128 2.94 -22.65 8.82
C LEU A 128 4.41 -23.01 9.04
N LEU A 129 4.92 -22.69 10.21
CA LEU A 129 6.23 -23.11 10.71
C LEU A 129 6.08 -23.92 11.98
N CYS A 130 6.85 -25.00 12.11
CA CYS A 130 6.85 -25.85 13.29
C CYS A 130 8.26 -25.99 13.84
N ASP A 131 8.38 -26.01 15.17
CA ASP A 131 9.65 -26.19 15.84
C ASP A 131 10.24 -27.58 15.57
N GLY A 132 11.55 -27.62 15.37
CA GLY A 132 12.29 -28.85 15.07
C GLY A 132 12.39 -29.17 13.57
N PHE A 133 11.64 -28.52 12.70
CA PHE A 133 11.69 -28.74 11.25
C PHE A 133 12.40 -27.60 10.51
N GLN A 134 13.12 -27.95 9.44
CA GLN A 134 13.77 -26.97 8.53
C GLN A 134 12.93 -26.69 7.28
N THR A 135 11.64 -27.03 7.35
CA THR A 135 10.70 -26.87 6.24
C THR A 135 9.48 -26.17 6.76
N GLY A 136 8.98 -25.19 6.02
CA GLY A 136 7.69 -24.55 6.26
C GLY A 136 6.66 -24.98 5.23
N PHE A 137 5.41 -24.63 5.44
CA PHE A 137 4.30 -24.93 4.56
C PHE A 137 3.56 -23.65 4.20
N ILE A 138 3.22 -23.52 2.91
CA ILE A 138 2.36 -22.47 2.38
C ILE A 138 1.03 -23.13 2.04
N ILE A 139 -0.04 -22.67 2.66
CA ILE A 139 -1.37 -23.26 2.62
C ILE A 139 -2.30 -22.26 1.96
N ASN A 140 -3.02 -22.68 0.96
CA ASN A 140 -3.98 -21.81 0.28
C ASN A 140 -5.11 -21.44 1.26
N ALA A 141 -5.13 -20.16 1.64
CA ALA A 141 -6.12 -19.56 2.53
C ALA A 141 -6.65 -18.23 1.95
N LYS A 142 -6.69 -18.11 0.62
CA LYS A 142 -7.15 -16.90 -0.06
C LYS A 142 -8.63 -16.67 0.19
N GLY A 143 -8.95 -15.60 0.86
CA GLY A 143 -10.31 -15.21 1.18
C GLY A 143 -10.37 -13.69 1.21
N PHE A 144 -10.63 -13.10 0.05
CA PHE A 144 -11.00 -11.69 0.03
C PHE A 144 -12.45 -11.57 0.49
N GLU A 145 -12.75 -10.66 1.41
CA GLU A 145 -14.14 -10.26 1.59
C GLU A 145 -14.69 -9.83 0.23
N LYS A 146 -15.58 -10.67 -0.32
CA LYS A 146 -16.26 -10.44 -1.61
C LYS A 146 -17.35 -9.35 -1.50
N ARG A 147 -17.32 -8.53 -0.46
CA ARG A 147 -18.18 -7.36 -0.40
C ARG A 147 -17.79 -6.44 -1.53
N SER A 148 -18.81 -5.97 -2.21
CA SER A 148 -18.73 -5.04 -3.33
C SER A 148 -17.72 -3.95 -3.03
N VAL A 149 -16.52 -4.11 -3.61
CA VAL A 149 -15.57 -3.02 -3.71
C VAL A 149 -16.28 -1.99 -4.57
N ASP A 150 -16.68 -0.88 -3.95
CA ASP A 150 -17.49 0.14 -4.58
C ASP A 150 -16.69 0.80 -5.71
N THR A 151 -17.40 1.38 -6.66
CA THR A 151 -16.75 2.14 -7.73
C THR A 151 -16.45 3.54 -7.20
N PRO A 152 -15.24 4.09 -7.47
CA PRO A 152 -14.87 5.41 -6.99
C PRO A 152 -15.85 6.46 -7.53
N GLN A 153 -16.35 7.30 -6.66
CA GLN A 153 -17.32 8.34 -7.02
C GLN A 153 -16.62 9.63 -7.45
N THR A 154 -15.54 10.00 -6.77
CA THR A 154 -14.79 11.24 -7.05
C THR A 154 -13.68 11.03 -8.09
N ASP A 155 -13.01 9.89 -8.07
CA ASP A 155 -11.91 9.53 -8.98
C ASP A 155 -12.40 8.64 -10.15
N SER A 156 -13.56 8.94 -10.73
CA SER A 156 -14.12 8.14 -11.84
C SER A 156 -13.20 8.18 -13.06
N VAL A 157 -12.94 7.02 -13.66
CA VAL A 157 -12.10 6.89 -14.86
C VAL A 157 -12.83 6.07 -15.93
N ILE A 158 -12.69 6.46 -17.20
CA ILE A 158 -13.24 5.71 -18.32
C ILE A 158 -12.47 4.40 -18.49
N ARG A 159 -11.13 4.44 -18.33
CA ARG A 159 -10.26 3.28 -18.45
C ARG A 159 -9.35 3.19 -17.22
N GLY A 160 -9.35 2.04 -16.53
CA GLY A 160 -8.53 1.80 -15.35
C GLY A 160 -9.19 0.88 -14.34
N ALA A 161 -8.55 0.70 -13.19
CA ALA A 161 -9.12 -0.05 -12.07
C ALA A 161 -10.35 0.68 -11.52
N ARG A 162 -11.42 -0.07 -11.28
CA ARG A 162 -12.68 0.44 -10.73
C ARG A 162 -12.85 0.16 -9.24
N GLU A 163 -11.83 -0.44 -8.62
CA GLU A 163 -11.81 -0.67 -7.19
C GLU A 163 -11.58 0.64 -6.46
N ALA A 164 -12.39 0.91 -5.41
CA ALA A 164 -12.24 2.02 -4.51
C ALA A 164 -11.93 1.55 -3.09
N PHE A 165 -11.37 2.42 -2.28
CA PHE A 165 -11.28 2.25 -0.83
C PHE A 165 -12.67 2.35 -0.21
N ILE A 166 -12.83 1.73 0.95
CA ILE A 166 -14.06 1.71 1.74
C ILE A 166 -13.76 2.24 3.16
N GLU A 167 -14.77 2.35 4.01
CA GLU A 167 -14.59 2.83 5.38
C GLU A 167 -13.76 1.89 6.26
N ASN A 168 -13.70 0.59 5.93
CA ASN A 168 -12.94 -0.38 6.72
C ASN A 168 -11.44 -0.30 6.44
N MET A 169 -10.67 0.12 7.43
CA MET A 169 -9.22 0.27 7.34
C MET A 169 -8.49 -1.03 6.95
N ARG A 170 -8.95 -2.18 7.46
CA ARG A 170 -8.32 -3.49 7.18
C ARG A 170 -8.44 -3.87 5.71
N THR A 171 -9.61 -3.66 5.13
CA THR A 171 -9.84 -3.88 3.70
C THR A 171 -8.96 -2.94 2.88
N ASN A 172 -8.83 -1.67 3.28
CA ASN A 172 -8.01 -0.69 2.57
C ASN A 172 -6.51 -1.06 2.59
N THR A 173 -5.99 -1.50 3.74
CA THR A 173 -4.61 -2.00 3.83
C THR A 173 -4.40 -3.23 2.96
N ALA A 174 -5.35 -4.15 2.95
CA ALA A 174 -5.32 -5.34 2.10
C ALA A 174 -5.35 -5.01 0.60
N LEU A 175 -6.14 -4.03 0.17
CA LEU A 175 -6.18 -3.58 -1.22
C LEU A 175 -4.83 -3.03 -1.71
N ILE A 176 -4.11 -2.30 -0.86
CA ILE A 176 -2.74 -1.83 -1.15
C ILE A 176 -1.76 -3.01 -1.17
N ARG A 177 -1.81 -3.88 -0.15
CA ARG A 177 -0.94 -5.05 -0.03
C ARG A 177 -1.07 -6.01 -1.21
N ARG A 178 -2.29 -6.19 -1.72
CA ARG A 178 -2.56 -7.02 -2.90
C ARG A 178 -1.82 -6.52 -4.15
N ARG A 179 -1.61 -5.21 -4.27
CA ARG A 179 -0.87 -4.59 -5.38
C ARG A 179 0.64 -4.59 -5.16
N ILE A 180 1.07 -4.38 -3.92
CA ILE A 180 2.49 -4.32 -3.55
C ILE A 180 2.81 -5.51 -2.65
N LYS A 181 3.28 -6.60 -3.26
CA LYS A 181 3.62 -7.86 -2.58
C LYS A 181 5.07 -7.87 -2.05
N SER A 182 5.59 -6.70 -1.68
CA SER A 182 6.96 -6.59 -1.17
C SER A 182 7.00 -6.78 0.35
N PRO A 183 7.98 -7.51 0.88
CA PRO A 183 8.22 -7.60 2.32
C PRO A 183 8.70 -6.28 2.93
N THR A 184 9.21 -5.35 2.10
CA THR A 184 9.64 -4.02 2.54
C THR A 184 8.47 -3.06 2.75
N LEU A 185 7.26 -3.38 2.25
CA LEU A 185 6.05 -2.63 2.55
C LEU A 185 5.68 -2.82 4.01
N THR A 186 5.64 -1.75 4.76
CA THR A 186 5.35 -1.74 6.20
C THR A 186 4.06 -0.98 6.45
N ALA A 187 3.19 -1.57 7.29
CA ALA A 187 2.01 -0.94 7.84
C ALA A 187 2.24 -0.68 9.34
N GLU A 188 2.27 0.59 9.74
CA GLU A 188 2.45 0.98 11.13
C GLU A 188 1.17 1.60 11.69
N GLY A 189 0.59 0.95 12.69
CA GLY A 189 -0.63 1.39 13.35
C GLY A 189 -0.36 2.43 14.44
N MET A 190 -1.25 3.42 14.53
CA MET A 190 -1.30 4.39 15.62
C MET A 190 -2.74 4.79 15.92
N LYS A 191 -2.96 5.45 17.06
CA LYS A 191 -4.28 5.95 17.45
C LYS A 191 -4.22 7.45 17.66
N ALA A 192 -5.27 8.15 17.24
CA ALA A 192 -5.40 9.59 17.47
C ALA A 192 -6.84 9.99 17.82
N GLY A 193 -6.99 11.18 18.44
CA GLY A 193 -8.25 11.65 19.02
C GLY A 193 -8.40 11.25 20.49
N ARG A 194 -8.74 12.22 21.35
CA ARG A 194 -8.88 11.98 22.79
C ARG A 194 -10.04 11.04 23.14
N LYS A 195 -11.19 11.20 22.45
CA LYS A 195 -12.42 10.45 22.72
C LYS A 195 -12.64 9.32 21.72
N THR A 196 -12.47 9.60 20.42
CA THR A 196 -12.71 8.59 19.37
C THR A 196 -11.63 7.52 19.32
N LYS A 197 -10.35 7.87 19.67
CA LYS A 197 -9.20 6.95 19.58
C LYS A 197 -9.17 6.21 18.24
N SER A 198 -9.44 6.96 17.16
CA SER A 198 -9.53 6.40 15.81
C SER A 198 -8.23 5.72 15.41
N ASP A 199 -8.34 4.54 14.84
CA ASP A 199 -7.19 3.78 14.35
C ASP A 199 -6.70 4.38 13.03
N ILE A 200 -5.38 4.53 12.92
CA ILE A 200 -4.70 5.10 11.76
C ILE A 200 -3.57 4.16 11.38
N THR A 201 -3.43 3.87 10.10
CA THR A 201 -2.33 3.07 9.59
C THR A 201 -1.51 3.86 8.57
N LEU A 202 -0.20 3.93 8.80
CA LEU A 202 0.77 4.48 7.86
C LEU A 202 1.35 3.35 7.02
N MET A 203 1.25 3.46 5.69
CA MET A 203 1.85 2.48 4.77
C MET A 203 2.92 3.11 3.90
N TYR A 204 4.08 2.47 3.82
CA TYR A 204 5.21 2.92 3.02
C TYR A 204 6.22 1.81 2.75
N LEU A 205 7.05 1.97 1.72
CA LEU A 205 8.17 1.09 1.41
C LEU A 205 9.43 1.56 2.14
N ARG A 206 10.01 0.70 3.01
CA ARG A 206 11.19 1.06 3.84
C ARG A 206 12.45 1.31 3.03
N ASP A 207 12.59 0.65 1.89
CA ASP A 207 13.72 0.73 0.97
C ASP A 207 13.68 1.94 0.04
N VAL A 208 12.51 2.56 -0.15
CA VAL A 208 12.32 3.68 -1.08
C VAL A 208 12.03 5.00 -0.35
N VAL A 209 11.28 4.95 0.76
CA VAL A 209 10.86 6.14 1.50
C VAL A 209 12.02 6.87 2.17
N ASN A 210 11.99 8.19 2.18
CA ASN A 210 12.90 8.94 3.04
C ASN A 210 12.53 8.69 4.52
N PRO A 211 13.43 8.11 5.36
CA PRO A 211 13.11 7.71 6.73
C PRO A 211 12.69 8.85 7.65
N LYS A 212 12.95 10.10 7.27
CA LYS A 212 12.49 11.30 8.00
C LYS A 212 11.00 11.53 7.83
N LEU A 213 10.42 11.11 6.69
CA LEU A 213 9.03 11.39 6.34
C LEU A 213 8.02 10.63 7.23
N PRO A 214 8.10 9.29 7.41
CA PRO A 214 7.20 8.60 8.33
C PRO A 214 7.30 9.12 9.77
N LYS A 215 8.51 9.47 10.23
CA LYS A 215 8.73 10.04 11.54
C LYS A 215 8.04 11.40 11.71
N LEU A 216 8.16 12.28 10.72
CA LEU A 216 7.51 13.59 10.70
C LEU A 216 5.98 13.45 10.75
N ILE A 217 5.42 12.56 9.92
CA ILE A 217 3.98 12.31 9.89
C ILE A 217 3.49 11.80 11.25
N LYS A 218 4.18 10.81 11.85
CA LYS A 218 3.85 10.31 13.19
C LYS A 218 3.91 11.39 14.24
N GLU A 219 4.94 12.22 14.21
CA GLU A 219 5.10 13.33 15.16
C GLU A 219 3.96 14.34 15.03
N ARG A 220 3.54 14.69 13.80
CA ARG A 220 2.41 15.60 13.58
C ARG A 220 1.11 15.00 14.09
N ILE A 221 0.82 13.73 13.75
CA ILE A 221 -0.39 13.04 14.21
C ILE A 221 -0.41 12.90 15.73
N SER A 222 0.72 12.57 16.37
CA SER A 222 0.81 12.44 17.82
C SER A 222 0.64 13.75 18.59
N LYS A 223 0.94 14.88 17.95
CA LYS A 223 0.73 16.24 18.50
C LYS A 223 -0.69 16.76 18.32
N MET A 224 -1.55 16.03 17.61
CA MET A 224 -2.93 16.45 17.41
C MET A 224 -3.71 16.39 18.72
N ASP A 225 -4.21 17.52 19.15
CA ASP A 225 -5.00 17.66 20.36
C ASP A 225 -6.45 17.99 20.01
N ILE A 226 -7.18 16.98 19.53
CA ILE A 226 -8.59 17.07 19.15
C ILE A 226 -9.39 15.95 19.80
N ASP A 227 -10.67 16.22 20.07
CA ASP A 227 -11.54 15.26 20.74
C ASP A 227 -11.86 14.04 19.86
N GLY A 228 -12.03 14.24 18.57
CA GLY A 228 -12.41 13.16 17.66
C GLY A 228 -11.89 13.36 16.24
N ILE A 229 -11.60 12.25 15.58
CA ILE A 229 -11.28 12.14 14.16
C ILE A 229 -12.39 11.30 13.54
N LEU A 230 -13.22 11.93 12.71
CA LEU A 230 -14.36 11.31 12.07
C LEU A 230 -14.10 10.95 10.60
N ASP A 231 -13.12 11.63 9.99
CA ASP A 231 -12.73 11.43 8.60
C ASP A 231 -11.26 11.81 8.38
N SER A 232 -10.68 11.35 7.27
CA SER A 232 -9.30 11.63 6.87
C SER A 232 -9.01 13.12 6.70
N GLY A 233 -10.02 13.94 6.35
CA GLY A 233 -9.88 15.39 6.20
C GLY A 233 -9.39 16.11 7.46
N TYR A 234 -9.71 15.60 8.65
CA TYR A 234 -9.16 16.15 9.91
C TYR A 234 -7.64 15.97 9.97
N ILE A 235 -7.16 14.80 9.58
CA ILE A 235 -5.73 14.51 9.60
C ILE A 235 -5.00 15.30 8.51
N GLN A 236 -5.60 15.45 7.34
CA GLN A 236 -5.04 16.22 6.23
C GLN A 236 -4.64 17.62 6.68
N GLN A 237 -5.52 18.34 7.38
CA GLN A 237 -5.27 19.70 7.86
C GLN A 237 -4.06 19.80 8.79
N PHE A 238 -3.82 18.78 9.63
CA PHE A 238 -2.67 18.77 10.54
C PHE A 238 -1.38 18.32 9.86
N LEU A 239 -1.49 17.55 8.78
CA LEU A 239 -0.34 17.12 8.01
C LEU A 239 0.17 18.21 7.05
N GLU A 240 -0.66 19.18 6.69
CA GLU A 240 -0.27 20.29 5.83
C GLU A 240 0.77 21.20 6.50
N ASP A 241 1.78 21.63 5.71
CA ASP A 241 2.84 22.51 6.22
C ASP A 241 2.32 23.92 6.51
N ASN A 242 1.35 24.39 5.72
CA ASN A 242 0.76 25.72 5.86
C ASN A 242 -0.76 25.65 5.66
N GLN A 243 -1.51 25.67 6.74
CA GLN A 243 -2.99 25.65 6.73
C GLN A 243 -3.62 26.86 6.03
N LYS A 244 -2.86 27.93 5.77
CA LYS A 244 -3.33 29.11 5.05
C LYS A 244 -3.05 29.05 3.55
N SER A 245 -2.32 28.02 3.09
CA SER A 245 -2.06 27.83 1.66
C SER A 245 -3.30 27.30 0.95
N VAL A 246 -3.57 27.84 -0.22
CA VAL A 246 -4.60 27.31 -1.13
C VAL A 246 -4.16 25.98 -1.76
N PHE A 247 -2.86 25.73 -1.80
CA PHE A 247 -2.27 24.52 -2.37
C PHE A 247 -1.99 23.51 -1.27
N SER A 248 -2.66 22.35 -1.36
CA SER A 248 -2.44 21.25 -0.44
C SER A 248 -1.10 20.56 -0.71
N THR A 249 -0.40 20.21 0.36
CA THR A 249 0.83 19.39 0.32
C THR A 249 0.56 17.92 0.62
N VAL A 250 -0.71 17.58 0.86
CA VAL A 250 -1.19 16.22 1.13
C VAL A 250 -2.29 15.90 0.12
N GLY A 251 -2.09 14.86 -0.67
CA GLY A 251 -3.09 14.35 -1.62
C GLY A 251 -4.06 13.40 -0.96
N SER A 252 -5.27 13.31 -1.48
CA SER A 252 -6.27 12.32 -1.12
C SER A 252 -6.69 11.52 -2.35
N THR A 253 -7.02 10.25 -2.19
CA THR A 253 -7.51 9.40 -3.28
C THR A 253 -8.42 8.30 -2.75
N GLU A 254 -9.45 7.96 -3.51
CA GLU A 254 -10.30 6.78 -3.29
C GLU A 254 -9.73 5.53 -3.96
N LYS A 255 -8.66 5.66 -4.76
CA LYS A 255 -8.18 4.57 -5.63
C LYS A 255 -6.94 3.87 -5.08
N PRO A 256 -7.01 2.56 -4.84
CA PRO A 256 -5.88 1.78 -4.36
C PRO A 256 -4.70 1.69 -5.32
N ASP A 257 -4.93 1.82 -6.64
CA ASP A 257 -3.88 1.84 -7.66
C ASP A 257 -3.04 3.12 -7.59
N ILE A 258 -3.69 4.28 -7.39
CA ILE A 258 -3.00 5.57 -7.22
C ILE A 258 -2.19 5.57 -5.93
N ALA A 259 -2.80 5.15 -4.81
CA ALA A 259 -2.09 5.06 -3.53
C ALA A 259 -0.86 4.13 -3.62
N ALA A 260 -1.01 2.96 -4.27
CA ALA A 260 0.09 2.04 -4.49
C ALA A 260 1.19 2.65 -5.38
N ALA A 261 0.84 3.35 -6.46
CA ALA A 261 1.81 4.03 -7.31
C ALA A 261 2.62 5.08 -6.52
N LYS A 262 1.95 5.88 -5.69
CA LYS A 262 2.60 6.89 -4.84
C LYS A 262 3.51 6.27 -3.77
N ILE A 263 3.13 5.13 -3.19
CA ILE A 263 4.00 4.39 -2.26
C ILE A 263 5.25 3.87 -2.98
N LEU A 264 5.12 3.37 -4.21
CA LEU A 264 6.26 2.94 -5.03
C LEU A 264 7.22 4.09 -5.38
N GLU A 265 6.73 5.33 -5.42
CA GLU A 265 7.52 6.55 -5.59
C GLU A 265 8.18 7.04 -4.28
N GLY A 266 8.02 6.32 -3.17
CA GLY A 266 8.62 6.66 -1.87
C GLY A 266 7.80 7.60 -1.00
N ARG A 267 6.50 7.71 -1.23
CA ARG A 267 5.57 8.47 -0.38
C ARG A 267 4.97 7.60 0.72
N VAL A 268 4.35 8.25 1.67
CA VAL A 268 3.62 7.61 2.76
C VAL A 268 2.13 7.73 2.48
N ALA A 269 1.42 6.62 2.54
CA ALA A 269 -0.04 6.59 2.57
C ALA A 269 -0.53 6.54 4.02
N VAL A 270 -1.52 7.35 4.34
CA VAL A 270 -2.17 7.42 5.66
C VAL A 270 -3.62 6.98 5.50
N ILE A 271 -3.96 5.88 6.13
CA ILE A 271 -5.28 5.27 6.10
C ILE A 271 -5.94 5.51 7.46
N VAL A 272 -7.15 6.02 7.45
CA VAL A 272 -7.94 6.34 8.64
C VAL A 272 -9.14 5.43 8.69
N ASP A 273 -9.41 4.83 9.83
CA ASP A 273 -10.60 4.00 10.00
C ASP A 273 -11.86 4.86 9.92
N GLY A 274 -12.86 4.39 9.19
CA GLY A 274 -14.10 5.13 8.94
C GLY A 274 -14.05 6.09 7.75
N SER A 275 -12.94 6.16 6.99
CA SER A 275 -12.83 7.02 5.81
C SER A 275 -12.48 6.23 4.55
N PRO A 276 -13.21 6.43 3.43
CA PRO A 276 -12.88 5.83 2.14
C PRO A 276 -11.74 6.56 1.42
N PHE A 277 -11.21 7.63 2.00
CA PHE A 277 -10.11 8.39 1.43
C PHE A 277 -8.78 8.05 2.09
N VAL A 278 -7.81 7.68 1.27
CA VAL A 278 -6.42 7.48 1.70
C VAL A 278 -5.61 8.73 1.38
N LEU A 279 -4.98 9.27 2.40
CA LEU A 279 -4.10 10.43 2.24
C LEU A 279 -2.70 9.98 1.79
N THR A 280 -2.08 10.77 0.93
CA THR A 280 -0.72 10.51 0.43
C THR A 280 0.16 11.74 0.59
N ALA A 281 1.31 11.59 1.24
CA ALA A 281 2.22 12.69 1.51
C ALA A 281 3.67 12.33 1.11
N PRO A 282 4.44 13.29 0.59
CA PRO A 282 4.03 14.62 0.16
C PRO A 282 3.28 14.61 -1.17
N MET A 283 2.46 15.63 -1.42
CA MET A 283 1.87 15.93 -2.73
C MET A 283 2.64 17.09 -3.36
N TYR A 284 2.95 16.99 -4.64
CA TYR A 284 3.57 18.05 -5.42
C TYR A 284 2.54 18.82 -6.22
N PHE A 285 2.75 20.11 -6.40
CA PHE A 285 1.85 20.99 -7.17
C PHE A 285 1.53 20.46 -8.57
N GLU A 286 2.50 19.85 -9.23
CA GLU A 286 2.35 19.26 -10.57
C GLU A 286 1.30 18.15 -10.64
N GLU A 287 1.04 17.49 -9.50
CA GLU A 287 0.05 16.41 -9.43
C GLU A 287 -1.39 16.91 -9.56
N SER A 288 -1.63 18.17 -9.21
CA SER A 288 -2.94 18.81 -9.40
C SER A 288 -3.37 18.86 -10.87
N PHE A 289 -2.40 18.73 -11.81
CA PHE A 289 -2.65 18.69 -13.26
C PHE A 289 -2.64 17.27 -13.84
N GLN A 290 -2.44 16.25 -13.00
CA GLN A 290 -2.45 14.86 -13.43
C GLN A 290 -3.81 14.24 -13.15
N SER A 291 -4.30 13.46 -14.12
CA SER A 291 -5.47 12.60 -13.92
C SER A 291 -5.02 11.14 -13.81
N PRO A 292 -5.73 10.32 -13.04
CA PRO A 292 -5.48 8.88 -13.01
C PRO A 292 -5.47 8.22 -14.39
N GLU A 293 -6.26 8.75 -15.32
CA GLU A 293 -6.35 8.25 -16.71
C GLU A 293 -5.04 8.39 -17.48
N ASP A 294 -4.22 9.38 -17.15
CA ASP A 294 -2.96 9.65 -17.85
C ASP A 294 -2.00 8.45 -17.79
N TYR A 295 -2.14 7.56 -16.80
CA TYR A 295 -1.33 6.37 -16.63
C TYR A 295 -1.83 5.16 -17.44
N TYR A 296 -3.08 5.21 -17.94
CA TYR A 296 -3.74 4.11 -18.65
C TYR A 296 -3.89 4.34 -20.16
N ILE A 297 -3.59 5.55 -20.64
CA ILE A 297 -3.65 5.92 -22.06
C ILE A 297 -2.25 5.95 -22.68
N HIS A 298 -2.22 6.05 -24.01
CA HIS A 298 -0.95 6.12 -24.74
C HIS A 298 -0.11 7.33 -24.28
N PRO A 299 1.21 7.19 -24.06
CA PRO A 299 2.05 8.25 -23.48
C PRO A 299 2.00 9.60 -24.23
N VAL A 300 1.89 9.57 -25.56
CA VAL A 300 1.79 10.79 -26.38
C VAL A 300 0.48 11.53 -26.09
N SER A 301 -0.64 10.79 -25.99
CA SER A 301 -1.95 11.36 -25.69
C SER A 301 -2.00 11.92 -24.27
N ALA A 302 -1.42 11.20 -23.27
CA ALA A 302 -1.29 11.67 -21.91
C ALA A 302 -0.49 12.97 -21.82
N THR A 303 0.63 13.05 -22.54
CA THR A 303 1.47 14.26 -22.58
C THR A 303 0.72 15.45 -23.17
N LEU A 304 0.00 15.23 -24.28
CA LEU A 304 -0.80 16.28 -24.90
C LEU A 304 -1.91 16.79 -23.97
N GLN A 305 -2.62 15.89 -23.29
CA GLN A 305 -3.65 16.27 -22.31
C GLN A 305 -3.08 17.07 -21.14
N ARG A 306 -1.91 16.69 -20.62
CA ARG A 306 -1.22 17.46 -19.56
C ARG A 306 -0.85 18.87 -20.05
N ILE A 307 -0.29 18.99 -21.25
CA ILE A 307 0.03 20.30 -21.83
C ILE A 307 -1.23 21.17 -21.96
N ILE A 308 -2.34 20.60 -22.41
CA ILE A 308 -3.61 21.34 -22.54
C ILE A 308 -4.11 21.81 -21.16
N ARG A 309 -4.01 20.97 -20.10
CA ARG A 309 -4.39 21.37 -18.74
C ARG A 309 -3.52 22.53 -18.22
N TYR A 310 -2.20 22.47 -18.42
CA TYR A 310 -1.31 23.59 -18.05
C TYR A 310 -1.66 24.86 -18.83
N LEU A 311 -1.87 24.75 -20.14
CA LEU A 311 -2.24 25.88 -20.98
C LEU A 311 -3.57 26.51 -20.52
N SER A 312 -4.59 25.67 -20.24
CA SER A 312 -5.89 26.12 -19.73
C SER A 312 -5.75 26.85 -18.38
N PHE A 313 -4.92 26.35 -17.50
CA PHE A 313 -4.64 26.98 -16.21
C PHE A 313 -4.00 28.38 -16.41
N PHE A 314 -2.97 28.50 -17.25
CA PHE A 314 -2.34 29.78 -17.52
C PHE A 314 -3.29 30.76 -18.20
N ILE A 315 -4.09 30.30 -19.17
CA ILE A 315 -5.11 31.14 -19.81
C ILE A 315 -6.12 31.64 -18.76
N SER A 316 -6.61 30.77 -17.87
CA SER A 316 -7.57 31.14 -16.83
C SER A 316 -7.04 32.22 -15.90
N ILE A 317 -5.77 32.15 -15.55
CA ILE A 317 -5.14 33.16 -14.66
C ILE A 317 -4.87 34.48 -15.42
N LEU A 318 -4.44 34.42 -16.68
CA LEU A 318 -3.99 35.59 -17.42
C LEU A 318 -5.11 36.31 -18.17
N ALA A 319 -6.19 35.60 -18.52
CA ALA A 319 -7.27 36.16 -19.33
C ALA A 319 -7.95 37.37 -18.66
N LEU A 320 -8.34 37.22 -17.41
CA LEU A 320 -9.03 38.28 -16.68
C LEU A 320 -8.14 39.50 -16.41
N PRO A 321 -6.92 39.36 -15.81
CA PRO A 321 -6.02 40.49 -15.64
C PRO A 321 -5.60 41.12 -16.98
N GLY A 322 -5.39 40.30 -18.03
CA GLY A 322 -5.08 40.79 -19.36
C GLY A 322 -6.20 41.63 -19.95
N TYR A 323 -7.46 41.18 -19.81
CA TYR A 323 -8.61 41.97 -20.26
C TYR A 323 -8.69 43.29 -19.52
N VAL A 324 -8.56 43.31 -18.18
CA VAL A 324 -8.58 44.55 -17.38
C VAL A 324 -7.41 45.46 -17.78
N ALA A 325 -6.23 44.92 -17.98
CA ALA A 325 -5.06 45.71 -18.37
C ALA A 325 -5.26 46.39 -19.76
N LEU A 326 -5.81 45.66 -20.73
CA LEU A 326 -6.10 46.20 -22.03
C LEU A 326 -7.22 47.25 -22.00
N THR A 327 -8.31 46.99 -21.31
CA THR A 327 -9.46 47.88 -21.27
C THR A 327 -9.25 49.11 -20.39
N SER A 328 -8.47 49.02 -19.32
CA SER A 328 -8.27 50.10 -18.35
C SER A 328 -7.03 50.93 -18.62
N PHE A 329 -5.93 50.34 -19.14
CA PHE A 329 -4.64 50.99 -19.23
C PHE A 329 -4.15 51.16 -20.69
N HIS A 330 -4.62 50.31 -21.61
CA HIS A 330 -4.11 50.29 -23.00
C HIS A 330 -5.25 50.17 -24.02
N HIS A 331 -6.18 51.15 -24.00
CA HIS A 331 -7.30 51.19 -24.96
C HIS A 331 -6.83 51.23 -26.41
N GLU A 332 -5.65 51.82 -26.64
CA GLU A 332 -5.04 51.96 -27.96
C GLU A 332 -4.73 50.63 -28.66
N MET A 333 -4.58 49.55 -27.85
CA MET A 333 -4.29 48.19 -28.37
C MET A 333 -5.56 47.45 -28.82
N ILE A 334 -6.75 47.97 -28.52
CA ILE A 334 -8.01 47.33 -28.87
C ILE A 334 -8.39 47.84 -30.29
N PRO A 335 -8.56 46.91 -31.25
CA PRO A 335 -9.05 47.32 -32.59
C PRO A 335 -10.38 48.04 -32.51
N MET A 336 -10.53 49.15 -33.23
CA MET A 336 -11.77 49.97 -33.23
C MET A 336 -13.04 49.19 -33.55
N ASN A 337 -12.95 48.05 -34.18
CA ASN A 337 -14.06 47.16 -34.53
C ASN A 337 -14.56 46.31 -33.34
N LEU A 338 -13.86 46.31 -32.20
CA LEU A 338 -14.20 45.56 -30.98
C LEU A 338 -14.57 46.47 -29.78
N LEU A 339 -14.48 47.78 -29.98
CA LEU A 339 -15.00 48.81 -29.11
C LEU A 339 -16.43 49.19 -29.51
#